data_ddf542bd2d74d9e68d1e4794f0824402
#
_entry.id   ddf542bd2d74d9e68d1e4794f0824402
#
_cell.length_a   1.000
_cell.length_b   1.000
_cell.length_c   1.000
_cell.angle_alpha   90.00
_cell.angle_beta   90.00
_cell.angle_gamma   90.00
#
_symmetry.space_group_name_H-M   'P 1'
#
loop_
_entity.id
_entity.type
_entity.pdbx_description
1 polymer ?
#
loop_
_entity_poly.entity_id
_entity_poly.type
_entity_poly.pdbx_seq_one_letter_code
_entity_poly.pdbx_strand_id
1 'polypeptide(L)'
;MIKRLKYEEVDWQKYQNCLEQSEQYIFFAEKKYLDLLLHQNWEILVDNDYEAVMPIPLAKKWGFTFVVMPLQTQQLGVFSEKDTPELNESFLAFFQQNYKVFYYAFNAKNSFNTHLNSRKNYKLFSEDYESIKKKYSIHRRRKSESF
;
A
#
# COMPACT_ATOMS: atom_id res chain seq x y z
N MET A 1 18.22 3.95 10.23
CA MET A 1 18.43 2.46 10.21
C MET A 1 17.08 1.78 10.25
N ILE A 2 16.80 0.89 9.30
CA ILE A 2 15.52 0.20 9.19
C ILE A 2 15.37 -0.86 10.27
N LYS A 3 14.22 -0.88 10.94
CA LYS A 3 13.83 -1.81 11.99
C LYS A 3 12.51 -2.47 11.63
N ARG A 4 12.32 -3.70 12.08
CA ARG A 4 11.06 -4.43 12.03
C ARG A 4 10.35 -4.25 13.37
N LEU A 5 9.11 -3.82 13.36
CA LEU A 5 8.26 -3.71 14.53
C LEU A 5 7.02 -4.60 14.35
N LYS A 6 6.77 -5.45 15.33
CA LYS A 6 5.53 -6.21 15.41
C LYS A 6 4.37 -5.29 15.75
N TYR A 7 3.15 -5.73 15.50
CA TYR A 7 1.95 -4.94 15.69
C TYR A 7 1.86 -4.26 17.07
N GLU A 8 2.24 -4.98 18.13
CA GLU A 8 2.19 -4.50 19.52
C GLU A 8 3.30 -3.50 19.87
N GLU A 9 4.35 -3.42 19.06
CA GLU A 9 5.51 -2.57 19.27
C GLU A 9 5.40 -1.22 18.58
N VAL A 10 4.35 -1.05 17.75
CA VAL A 10 4.17 0.13 16.89
C VAL A 10 3.62 1.30 17.68
N ASP A 11 4.28 2.45 17.57
CA ASP A 11 3.70 3.74 17.92
C ASP A 11 2.73 4.19 16.81
N TRP A 12 1.45 3.90 17.01
CA TRP A 12 0.43 4.14 16.01
C TRP A 12 0.20 5.62 15.70
N GLN A 13 0.50 6.51 16.64
CA GLN A 13 0.40 7.94 16.39
C GLN A 13 1.51 8.41 15.43
N LYS A 14 2.75 7.96 15.66
CA LYS A 14 3.87 8.25 14.76
C LYS A 14 3.67 7.64 13.37
N TYR A 15 3.15 6.40 13.32
CA TYR A 15 2.81 5.74 12.06
C TYR A 15 1.80 6.56 11.26
N GLN A 16 0.70 6.98 11.88
CA GLN A 16 -0.33 7.78 11.22
C GLN A 16 0.21 9.13 10.75
N ASN A 17 0.98 9.81 11.57
CA ASN A 17 1.61 11.08 11.21
C ASN A 17 2.52 10.94 9.98
N CYS A 18 3.34 9.87 9.94
CA CYS A 18 4.20 9.58 8.79
C CYS A 18 3.39 9.35 7.51
N LEU A 19 2.29 8.58 7.60
CA LEU A 19 1.39 8.38 6.45
C LEU A 19 0.80 9.68 5.94
N GLU A 20 0.27 10.52 6.83
CA GLU A 20 -0.42 11.77 6.47
C GLU A 20 0.52 12.79 5.83
N GLN A 21 1.79 12.79 6.23
CA GLN A 21 2.83 13.66 5.67
C GLN A 21 3.46 13.12 4.38
N SER A 22 3.20 11.85 4.05
CA SER A 22 3.83 11.20 2.91
C SER A 22 3.20 11.60 1.57
N GLU A 23 4.04 11.79 0.55
CA GLU A 23 3.57 11.99 -0.83
C GLU A 23 2.83 10.76 -1.39
N GLN A 24 3.15 9.57 -0.86
CA GLN A 24 2.60 8.28 -1.28
C GLN A 24 1.29 7.93 -0.59
N TYR A 25 0.76 8.80 0.26
CA TYR A 25 -0.45 8.51 1.04
C TYR A 25 -1.55 7.84 0.21
N ILE A 26 -2.06 6.75 0.74
CA ILE A 26 -3.24 6.04 0.26
C ILE A 26 -3.98 5.41 1.44
N PHE A 27 -5.29 5.37 1.38
CA PHE A 27 -6.13 4.84 2.47
C PHE A 27 -5.90 3.35 2.76
N PHE A 28 -5.39 2.59 1.79
CA PHE A 28 -5.05 1.17 1.98
C PHE A 28 -4.01 0.92 3.07
N ALA A 29 -3.15 1.92 3.35
CA ALA A 29 -2.14 1.84 4.38
C ALA A 29 -2.64 2.26 5.77
N GLU A 30 -3.84 2.80 5.88
CA GLU A 30 -4.38 3.20 7.18
C GLU A 30 -4.57 2.00 8.12
N LYS A 31 -4.21 2.20 9.40
CA LYS A 31 -4.34 1.18 10.43
C LYS A 31 -5.73 0.55 10.46
N LYS A 32 -6.78 1.38 10.43
CA LYS A 32 -8.17 0.92 10.47
C LYS A 32 -8.52 0.00 9.31
N TYR A 33 -8.02 0.31 8.13
CA TYR A 33 -8.24 -0.49 6.93
C TYR A 33 -7.50 -1.83 6.99
N LEU A 34 -6.22 -1.80 7.35
CA LEU A 34 -5.41 -3.02 7.48
C LEU A 34 -5.91 -3.92 8.60
N ASP A 35 -6.33 -3.36 9.74
CA ASP A 35 -6.91 -4.14 10.85
C ASP A 35 -8.21 -4.86 10.44
N LEU A 36 -9.05 -4.19 9.64
CA LEU A 36 -10.29 -4.80 9.13
C LEU A 36 -10.01 -6.04 8.29
N LEU A 37 -8.95 -6.01 7.46
CA LEU A 37 -8.62 -7.10 6.55
C LEU A 37 -7.72 -8.17 7.15
N LEU A 38 -6.82 -7.79 8.04
CA LEU A 38 -5.72 -8.64 8.52
C LEU A 38 -5.87 -9.07 9.99
N HIS A 39 -6.85 -8.50 10.72
CA HIS A 39 -7.06 -8.81 12.15
C HIS A 39 -5.74 -8.71 12.95
N GLN A 40 -4.99 -7.62 12.78
CA GLN A 40 -3.69 -7.36 13.42
C GLN A 40 -2.55 -8.31 12.98
N ASN A 41 -2.74 -9.16 11.96
CA ASN A 41 -1.68 -9.97 11.38
C ASN A 41 -0.86 -9.19 10.37
N TRP A 42 -0.23 -8.14 10.81
CA TRP A 42 0.69 -7.35 10.00
C TRP A 42 1.73 -6.66 10.88
N GLU A 43 2.80 -6.28 10.27
CA GLU A 43 3.95 -5.64 10.89
C GLU A 43 4.31 -4.38 10.11
N ILE A 44 5.26 -3.61 10.61
CA ILE A 44 5.83 -2.50 9.85
C ILE A 44 7.35 -2.59 9.83
N LEU A 45 7.91 -2.12 8.73
CA LEU A 45 9.29 -1.65 8.71
C LEU A 45 9.27 -0.14 8.96
N VAL A 46 10.20 0.32 9.76
CA VAL A 46 10.34 1.73 10.10
C VAL A 46 11.79 2.16 9.98
N ASP A 47 12.04 3.29 9.33
CA ASP A 47 13.35 3.91 9.35
C ASP A 47 13.42 4.98 10.44
N ASN A 48 14.54 4.97 11.19
CA ASN A 48 14.83 5.87 12.28
C ASN A 48 13.64 5.98 13.27
N ASP A 49 13.17 7.17 13.57
CA ASP A 49 12.00 7.44 14.42
C ASP A 49 10.77 7.78 13.57
N TYR A 50 10.34 6.83 12.70
CA TYR A 50 9.19 6.95 11.80
C TYR A 50 9.34 8.03 10.70
N GLU A 51 10.58 8.30 10.25
CA GLU A 51 10.83 9.15 9.07
C GLU A 51 10.30 8.50 7.79
N ALA A 52 10.31 7.17 7.76
CA ALA A 52 9.63 6.39 6.73
C ALA A 52 9.06 5.10 7.31
N VAL A 53 7.94 4.63 6.76
CA VAL A 53 7.27 3.39 7.19
C VAL A 53 6.85 2.55 5.99
N MET A 54 6.83 1.22 6.17
CA MET A 54 6.33 0.28 5.17
C MET A 54 5.49 -0.80 5.87
N PRO A 55 4.16 -0.84 5.66
CA PRO A 55 3.30 -1.88 6.22
C PRO A 55 3.51 -3.23 5.52
N ILE A 56 3.59 -4.29 6.31
CA ILE A 56 3.88 -5.66 5.86
C ILE A 56 2.70 -6.57 6.22
N PRO A 57 1.79 -6.86 5.30
CA PRO A 57 0.70 -7.80 5.54
C PRO A 57 1.21 -9.23 5.62
N LEU A 58 0.79 -9.97 6.65
CA LEU A 58 1.25 -11.33 6.93
C LEU A 58 0.10 -12.33 6.80
N ALA A 59 0.40 -13.47 6.20
CA ALA A 59 -0.46 -14.64 6.22
C ALA A 59 0.29 -15.84 6.79
N LYS A 60 -0.46 -16.70 7.51
CA LYS A 60 0.06 -17.95 8.07
C LYS A 60 -0.64 -19.13 7.40
N LYS A 61 0.14 -20.07 6.86
CA LYS A 61 -0.37 -21.31 6.28
C LYS A 61 0.59 -22.44 6.56
N TRP A 62 0.09 -23.56 7.08
CA TRP A 62 0.88 -24.77 7.40
C TRP A 62 2.11 -24.49 8.27
N GLY A 63 2.00 -23.60 9.27
CA GLY A 63 3.09 -23.22 10.16
C GLY A 63 4.11 -22.23 9.59
N PHE A 64 3.97 -21.83 8.34
CA PHE A 64 4.83 -20.81 7.71
C PHE A 64 4.15 -19.45 7.68
N THR A 65 4.95 -18.40 7.91
CA THR A 65 4.53 -17.00 7.75
C THR A 65 5.15 -16.45 6.48
N PHE A 66 4.34 -15.78 5.67
CA PHE A 66 4.77 -15.15 4.43
C PHE A 66 4.01 -13.86 4.17
N VAL A 67 4.59 -13.01 3.34
CA VAL A 67 3.97 -11.74 2.95
C VAL A 67 3.06 -11.95 1.74
N VAL A 68 1.82 -11.52 1.87
CA VAL A 68 0.86 -11.49 0.77
C VAL A 68 -0.09 -10.31 0.91
N MET A 69 -0.33 -9.61 -0.18
CA MET A 69 -1.30 -8.52 -0.20
C MET A 69 -2.71 -9.01 0.04
N PRO A 70 -3.51 -8.33 0.89
CA PRO A 70 -4.93 -8.63 1.03
C PRO A 70 -5.68 -8.41 -0.29
N LEU A 71 -6.70 -9.22 -0.54
CA LEU A 71 -7.44 -9.21 -1.83
C LEU A 71 -7.99 -7.83 -2.23
N GLN A 72 -8.36 -6.99 -1.28
CA GLN A 72 -8.95 -5.68 -1.54
C GLN A 72 -7.93 -4.54 -1.46
N THR A 73 -6.65 -4.84 -1.33
CA THR A 73 -5.57 -3.86 -1.26
C THR A 73 -4.79 -3.86 -2.57
N GLN A 74 -4.84 -2.76 -3.30
CA GLN A 74 -4.19 -2.67 -4.61
C GLN A 74 -2.68 -2.44 -4.51
N GLN A 75 -2.26 -1.62 -3.57
CA GLN A 75 -0.87 -1.24 -3.38
C GLN A 75 -0.63 -0.77 -1.94
N LEU A 76 0.58 -0.98 -1.47
CA LEU A 76 1.14 -0.43 -0.24
C LEU A 76 2.46 0.26 -0.59
N GLY A 77 3.56 -0.07 0.08
CA GLY A 77 4.89 0.44 -0.26
C GLY A 77 5.52 1.22 0.88
N VAL A 78 6.52 2.01 0.53
CA VAL A 78 7.21 2.90 1.45
C VAL A 78 6.50 4.25 1.49
N PHE A 79 6.25 4.75 2.68
CA PHE A 79 5.63 6.05 2.94
C PHE A 79 6.64 6.93 3.65
N SER A 80 6.92 8.09 3.10
CA SER A 80 7.87 9.07 3.63
C SER A 80 7.51 10.47 3.16
N GLU A 81 7.92 11.49 3.87
CA GLU A 81 7.71 12.87 3.44
C GLU A 81 8.39 13.13 2.08
N LYS A 82 9.55 12.52 1.86
CA LYS A 82 10.31 12.65 0.62
C LYS A 82 10.64 11.28 0.03
N ASP A 83 10.11 10.99 -1.14
CA ASP A 83 10.45 9.75 -1.88
C ASP A 83 11.84 9.86 -2.50
N THR A 84 12.68 8.87 -2.25
CA THR A 84 13.96 8.73 -2.95
C THR A 84 14.24 7.28 -3.31
N PRO A 85 14.86 7.01 -4.47
CA PRO A 85 15.21 5.65 -4.85
C PRO A 85 16.08 4.94 -3.81
N GLU A 86 17.03 5.65 -3.19
CA GLU A 86 17.96 5.11 -2.19
C GLU A 86 17.22 4.62 -0.94
N LEU A 87 16.23 5.38 -0.47
CA LEU A 87 15.38 4.99 0.65
C LEU A 87 14.56 3.74 0.30
N ASN A 88 13.89 3.76 -0.84
CA ASN A 88 13.06 2.65 -1.29
C ASN A 88 13.87 1.37 -1.53
N GLU A 89 15.07 1.47 -2.10
CA GLU A 89 15.99 0.34 -2.28
C GLU A 89 16.46 -0.24 -0.93
N SER A 90 16.69 0.62 0.07
CA SER A 90 17.07 0.17 1.41
C SER A 90 15.94 -0.64 2.07
N PHE A 91 14.69 -0.17 1.94
CA PHE A 91 13.51 -0.91 2.38
C PHE A 91 13.34 -2.22 1.61
N LEU A 92 13.49 -2.20 0.29
CA LEU A 92 13.38 -3.39 -0.56
C LEU A 92 14.42 -4.45 -0.17
N ALA A 93 15.68 -4.05 0.01
CA ALA A 93 16.76 -4.95 0.42
C ALA A 93 16.48 -5.57 1.80
N PHE A 94 16.10 -4.77 2.79
CA PHE A 94 15.73 -5.27 4.11
C PHE A 94 14.53 -6.22 4.06
N PHE A 95 13.52 -5.86 3.29
CA PHE A 95 12.31 -6.66 3.10
C PHE A 95 12.62 -8.03 2.48
N GLN A 96 13.40 -8.07 1.41
CA GLN A 96 13.80 -9.33 0.74
C GLN A 96 14.64 -10.23 1.64
N GLN A 97 15.49 -9.66 2.48
CA GLN A 97 16.35 -10.43 3.40
C GLN A 97 15.58 -11.03 4.58
N ASN A 98 14.53 -10.38 5.03
CA ASN A 98 13.86 -10.73 6.29
C ASN A 98 12.50 -11.41 6.12
N TYR A 99 11.92 -11.43 4.91
CA TYR A 99 10.60 -12.00 4.68
C TYR A 99 10.57 -12.99 3.52
N LYS A 100 9.72 -14.00 3.66
CA LYS A 100 9.28 -14.84 2.53
C LYS A 100 8.14 -14.13 1.84
N VAL A 101 8.36 -13.61 0.65
CA VAL A 101 7.37 -12.81 -0.08
C VAL A 101 6.72 -13.66 -1.16
N PHE A 102 5.39 -13.79 -1.07
CA PHE A 102 4.60 -14.39 -2.14
C PHE A 102 4.15 -13.32 -3.14
N TYR A 103 3.58 -12.23 -2.63
CA TYR A 103 3.17 -11.09 -3.45
C TYR A 103 3.11 -9.81 -2.61
N TYR A 104 3.70 -8.74 -3.12
CA TYR A 104 3.64 -7.40 -2.56
C TYR A 104 3.63 -6.38 -3.70
N ALA A 105 2.72 -5.41 -3.64
CA ALA A 105 2.60 -4.35 -4.64
C ALA A 105 3.00 -3.00 -4.02
N PHE A 106 4.09 -2.43 -4.52
CA PHE A 106 4.54 -1.10 -4.14
C PHE A 106 3.64 -0.02 -4.72
N ASN A 107 3.62 1.12 -4.04
CA ASN A 107 2.93 2.32 -4.49
C ASN A 107 3.51 2.82 -5.82
N ALA A 108 2.66 3.26 -6.72
CA ALA A 108 3.08 3.80 -8.01
C ALA A 108 3.94 5.08 -7.90
N LYS A 109 3.95 5.72 -6.73
CA LYS A 109 4.79 6.88 -6.44
C LYS A 109 6.14 6.52 -5.81
N ASN A 110 6.37 5.24 -5.44
CA ASN A 110 7.69 4.82 -5.00
C ASN A 110 8.62 4.71 -6.20
N SER A 111 9.73 5.42 -6.15
CA SER A 111 10.78 5.36 -7.16
C SER A 111 11.83 4.29 -6.82
N PHE A 112 12.24 3.51 -7.81
CA PHE A 112 13.26 2.47 -7.67
C PHE A 112 14.25 2.57 -8.85
N ASN A 113 15.53 2.36 -8.58
CA ASN A 113 16.54 2.15 -9.62
C ASN A 113 16.48 0.69 -10.13
N THR A 114 16.13 -0.25 -9.27
CA THR A 114 15.93 -1.66 -9.61
C THR A 114 14.66 -1.83 -10.45
N HIS A 115 14.76 -2.63 -11.52
CA HIS A 115 13.60 -2.94 -12.35
C HIS A 115 12.63 -3.86 -11.60
N LEU A 116 11.47 -3.34 -11.23
CA LEU A 116 10.36 -4.10 -10.67
C LEU A 116 9.31 -4.37 -11.74
N ASN A 117 8.66 -5.53 -11.66
CA ASN A 117 7.53 -5.85 -12.52
C ASN A 117 6.38 -4.87 -12.28
N SER A 118 5.91 -4.20 -13.33
CA SER A 118 4.82 -3.23 -13.23
C SER A 118 3.51 -3.81 -13.77
N ARG A 119 2.39 -3.38 -13.18
CA ARG A 119 1.04 -3.64 -13.68
C ARG A 119 0.36 -2.32 -13.98
N LYS A 120 -0.40 -2.28 -15.06
CA LYS A 120 -1.21 -1.10 -15.38
C LYS A 120 -2.29 -0.93 -14.31
N ASN A 121 -2.38 0.28 -13.77
CA ASN A 121 -3.43 0.69 -12.86
C ASN A 121 -4.24 1.82 -13.52
N TYR A 122 -5.54 1.85 -13.25
CA TYR A 122 -6.43 2.84 -13.82
C TYR A 122 -7.01 3.69 -12.68
N LYS A 123 -6.90 5.01 -12.83
CA LYS A 123 -7.56 5.97 -11.94
C LYS A 123 -8.80 6.51 -12.64
N LEU A 124 -9.93 6.42 -11.97
CA LEU A 124 -11.13 7.09 -12.36
C LEU A 124 -11.23 8.39 -11.55
N PHE A 125 -11.22 9.52 -12.24
CA PHE A 125 -11.48 10.79 -11.59
C PHE A 125 -12.98 10.96 -11.44
N SER A 126 -13.42 11.31 -10.23
CA SER A 126 -14.83 11.63 -9.97
C SER A 126 -15.16 12.94 -10.66
N GLU A 127 -16.15 12.89 -11.52
CA GLU A 127 -16.76 14.06 -12.17
C GLU A 127 -18.25 14.06 -11.81
N ASP A 128 -18.96 15.14 -12.16
CA ASP A 128 -20.42 15.14 -12.02
C ASP A 128 -21.06 14.06 -12.91
N TYR A 129 -22.22 13.56 -12.47
CA TYR A 129 -22.89 12.44 -13.12
C TYR A 129 -23.18 12.68 -14.60
N GLU A 130 -23.58 13.89 -14.98
CA GLU A 130 -23.93 14.23 -16.36
C GLU A 130 -22.70 14.19 -17.28
N SER A 131 -21.55 14.64 -16.79
CA SER A 131 -20.27 14.57 -17.50
C SER A 131 -19.83 13.11 -17.70
N ILE A 132 -19.95 12.28 -16.67
CA ILE A 132 -19.66 10.85 -16.74
C ILE A 132 -20.62 10.14 -17.70
N LYS A 133 -21.92 10.45 -17.64
CA LYS A 133 -22.97 9.86 -18.50
C LYS A 133 -22.73 10.14 -19.98
N LYS A 134 -22.22 11.33 -20.32
CA LYS A 134 -21.86 11.69 -21.71
C LYS A 134 -20.74 10.80 -22.27
N LYS A 135 -19.85 10.29 -21.40
CA LYS A 135 -18.73 9.41 -21.77
C LYS A 135 -19.15 7.93 -21.88
N TYR A 136 -20.38 7.58 -21.50
CA TYR A 136 -20.87 6.20 -21.60
C TYR A 136 -21.08 5.78 -23.05
N SER A 137 -20.78 4.51 -23.34
CA SER A 137 -21.20 3.90 -24.61
C SER A 137 -22.73 3.87 -24.72
N ILE A 138 -23.26 3.80 -25.94
CA ILE A 138 -24.70 3.74 -26.21
C ILE A 138 -25.39 2.65 -25.38
N HIS A 139 -24.78 1.48 -25.24
CA HIS A 139 -25.34 0.39 -24.45
C HIS A 139 -25.41 0.67 -22.95
N ARG A 140 -24.44 1.37 -22.38
CA ARG A 140 -24.46 1.79 -20.97
C ARG A 140 -25.49 2.88 -20.71
N ARG A 141 -25.66 3.85 -21.63
CA ARG A 141 -26.68 4.89 -21.52
C ARG A 141 -28.08 4.29 -21.44
N ARG A 142 -28.41 3.36 -22.33
CA ARG A 142 -29.72 2.67 -22.33
C ARG A 142 -30.00 1.94 -21.02
N LYS A 143 -28.98 1.27 -20.42
CA LYS A 143 -29.15 0.61 -19.12
C LYS A 143 -29.33 1.58 -17.96
N SER A 144 -28.71 2.75 -17.96
CA SER A 144 -28.88 3.74 -16.90
C SER A 144 -30.20 4.49 -16.95
N GLU A 145 -30.90 4.48 -18.09
CA GLU A 145 -32.22 5.12 -18.31
C GLU A 145 -33.39 4.16 -18.01
N SER A 146 -33.10 2.86 -17.77
CA SER A 146 -34.11 1.84 -17.48
C SER A 146 -34.27 1.53 -15.98
N PHE A 147 -33.68 2.34 -15.11
CA PHE A 147 -33.83 2.31 -13.64
C PHE A 147 -34.48 3.68 -13.23
#